data_efb61f1374b08f82d73ac8026b00ec0a
#
_entry.id   efb61f1374b08f82d73ac8026b00ec0a
#
_cell.length_a   1.000
_cell.length_b   1.000
_cell.length_c   1.000
_cell.angle_alpha   90.00
_cell.angle_beta   90.00
_cell.angle_gamma   90.00
#
_symmetry.space_group_name_H-M   'P 1'
#
loop_
_entity.id
_entity.type
_entity.pdbx_description
1 polymer ?
#
loop_
_entity_poly.entity_id
_entity_poly.type
_entity_poly.pdbx_seq_one_letter_code
_entity_poly.pdbx_strand_id
1 'polypeptide(L)'
;TRTDITAEQSKANQVNSAMHTLRQNISDNESVTNESKYINAEPEKQYTFTEALNNAKEIVNEQQATLDANLINQKAQAILTTKNALDGEDQLRRAKENANQEINTLNQLTDAQRNSEKGLVNSSQTRTEVASQLAKVKELNKVMEQLNNLINGKNQMINSSKFINEDANQQQAYTNAIATAEALKNNSQNPELDKANIEQAINNINSAINNLNGEAKLTKAKEDAVASINSLSGLTNEQKAKENQAVNDAETRDQVANKLRDAEALDQSMQTLRDLVNNQNAIHSTSNYFNEDSTQKNTYDNAIDNGSTYITGQHNPELNKSTIDQTISQINTAKNDLHGAEKLQRDKGTANQEIG
;
A
#
# COMPACT_ATOMS: atom_id res chain seq x y z
N THR A 1 -60.90 -1.41 -79.73
CA THR A 1 -61.69 -0.13 -79.83
C THR A 1 -60.86 1.05 -79.29
N ARG A 2 -61.30 2.27 -79.58
CA ARG A 2 -60.67 3.50 -79.04
C ARG A 2 -60.68 3.51 -77.53
N THR A 3 -61.70 2.95 -76.90
CA THR A 3 -61.89 2.79 -75.45
C THR A 3 -60.81 1.85 -74.87
N ASP A 4 -60.50 0.75 -75.56
CA ASP A 4 -59.49 -0.20 -75.15
C ASP A 4 -58.09 0.43 -75.18
N ILE A 5 -57.79 1.24 -76.21
CA ILE A 5 -56.50 1.98 -76.30
C ILE A 5 -56.33 2.97 -75.15
N THR A 6 -57.45 3.70 -74.84
CA THR A 6 -57.40 4.65 -73.71
C THR A 6 -57.29 3.93 -72.40
N ALA A 7 -57.88 2.76 -72.22
CA ALA A 7 -57.72 1.93 -71.00
C ALA A 7 -56.26 1.44 -70.82
N GLU A 8 -55.64 0.92 -71.88
CA GLU A 8 -54.24 0.46 -71.87
C GLU A 8 -53.27 1.61 -71.69
N GLN A 9 -53.53 2.77 -72.29
CA GLN A 9 -52.71 3.98 -72.02
C GLN A 9 -52.82 4.42 -70.55
N SER A 10 -54.02 4.34 -69.95
CA SER A 10 -54.18 4.64 -68.52
C SER A 10 -53.36 3.68 -67.63
N LYS A 11 -53.43 2.38 -67.91
CA LYS A 11 -52.61 1.37 -67.18
C LYS A 11 -51.13 1.62 -67.32
N ALA A 12 -50.63 1.91 -68.53
CA ALA A 12 -49.22 2.21 -68.80
C ALA A 12 -48.77 3.44 -68.00
N ASN A 13 -49.58 4.48 -67.90
CA ASN A 13 -49.31 5.68 -67.12
C ASN A 13 -49.27 5.36 -65.61
N GLN A 14 -50.18 4.50 -65.10
CA GLN A 14 -50.16 4.06 -63.70
C GLN A 14 -48.91 3.29 -63.35
N VAL A 15 -48.52 2.33 -64.23
CA VAL A 15 -47.22 1.57 -64.02
C VAL A 15 -46.01 2.49 -64.07
N ASN A 16 -45.99 3.45 -65.03
CA ASN A 16 -44.86 4.40 -65.09
C ASN A 16 -44.79 5.30 -63.84
N SER A 17 -45.93 5.80 -63.31
CA SER A 17 -45.95 6.56 -62.05
C SER A 17 -45.49 5.73 -60.85
N ALA A 18 -45.95 4.46 -60.74
CA ALA A 18 -45.58 3.56 -59.66
C ALA A 18 -44.05 3.23 -59.73
N MET A 19 -43.50 2.98 -60.91
CA MET A 19 -42.05 2.74 -61.10
C MET A 19 -41.22 3.97 -60.79
N HIS A 20 -41.69 5.17 -61.11
CA HIS A 20 -41.01 6.42 -60.68
C HIS A 20 -40.93 6.52 -59.15
N THR A 21 -42.06 6.31 -58.46
CA THR A 21 -42.12 6.29 -56.99
C THR A 21 -41.21 5.22 -56.40
N LEU A 22 -41.19 3.99 -56.97
CA LEU A 22 -40.35 2.90 -56.49
C LEU A 22 -38.87 3.27 -56.60
N ARG A 23 -38.41 3.75 -57.77
CA ARG A 23 -36.99 4.19 -57.97
C ARG A 23 -36.63 5.32 -57.03
N GLN A 24 -37.49 6.29 -56.81
CA GLN A 24 -37.27 7.38 -55.86
C GLN A 24 -37.09 6.84 -54.43
N ASN A 25 -38.03 5.97 -53.97
CA ASN A 25 -37.94 5.39 -52.63
C ASN A 25 -36.67 4.54 -52.43
N ILE A 26 -36.21 3.80 -53.46
CA ILE A 26 -34.93 3.10 -53.42
C ILE A 26 -33.80 4.10 -53.22
N SER A 27 -33.71 5.11 -54.11
CA SER A 27 -32.61 6.11 -54.06
C SER A 27 -32.55 6.86 -52.74
N ASP A 28 -33.72 7.27 -52.23
CA ASP A 28 -33.83 8.05 -51.00
C ASP A 28 -33.53 7.22 -49.73
N ASN A 29 -33.51 5.90 -49.82
CA ASN A 29 -33.40 5.02 -48.66
C ASN A 29 -32.20 4.04 -48.71
N GLU A 30 -31.42 4.04 -49.80
CA GLU A 30 -30.20 3.18 -49.86
C GLU A 30 -29.18 3.50 -48.79
N SER A 31 -29.01 4.79 -48.43
CA SER A 31 -28.06 5.22 -47.42
C SER A 31 -28.48 4.91 -45.98
N VAL A 32 -29.75 4.55 -45.75
CA VAL A 32 -30.30 4.27 -44.41
C VAL A 32 -29.53 3.17 -43.68
N THR A 33 -28.95 2.22 -44.41
CA THR A 33 -28.11 1.15 -43.83
C THR A 33 -26.86 1.65 -43.14
N ASN A 34 -26.46 2.89 -43.43
CA ASN A 34 -25.32 3.55 -42.79
C ASN A 34 -25.71 4.49 -41.64
N GLU A 35 -26.99 4.63 -41.39
CA GLU A 35 -27.55 5.53 -40.37
C GLU A 35 -27.66 4.82 -39.01
N SER A 36 -27.53 5.58 -37.92
CA SER A 36 -27.70 5.08 -36.56
C SER A 36 -28.97 4.33 -36.30
N LYS A 37 -30.09 4.80 -36.94
CA LYS A 37 -31.41 4.16 -36.81
C LYS A 37 -31.44 2.72 -37.37
N TYR A 38 -30.57 2.37 -38.36
CA TYR A 38 -30.41 1.01 -38.87
C TYR A 38 -29.34 0.25 -38.09
N ILE A 39 -28.12 0.84 -37.95
CA ILE A 39 -26.94 0.18 -37.35
C ILE A 39 -27.23 -0.35 -35.94
N ASN A 40 -27.99 0.39 -35.17
CA ASN A 40 -28.33 0.06 -33.78
C ASN A 40 -29.67 -0.67 -33.62
N ALA A 41 -30.45 -0.86 -34.71
CA ALA A 41 -31.75 -1.53 -34.64
C ALA A 41 -31.62 -3.02 -34.26
N GLU A 42 -32.74 -3.60 -33.81
CA GLU A 42 -32.80 -5.05 -33.61
C GLU A 42 -32.55 -5.79 -34.93
N PRO A 43 -31.83 -6.91 -34.92
CA PRO A 43 -31.45 -7.63 -36.15
C PRO A 43 -32.62 -8.01 -37.05
N GLU A 44 -33.77 -8.33 -36.48
CA GLU A 44 -34.98 -8.66 -37.24
C GLU A 44 -35.50 -7.47 -38.06
N LYS A 45 -35.42 -6.26 -37.47
CA LYS A 45 -35.85 -5.02 -38.15
C LYS A 45 -34.88 -4.61 -39.25
N GLN A 46 -33.56 -4.78 -39.01
CA GLN A 46 -32.53 -4.59 -40.02
C GLN A 46 -32.78 -5.54 -41.24
N TYR A 47 -32.98 -6.80 -40.95
CA TYR A 47 -33.27 -7.80 -41.96
C TYR A 47 -34.51 -7.44 -42.77
N THR A 48 -35.65 -7.11 -42.11
CA THR A 48 -36.93 -6.77 -42.76
C THR A 48 -36.78 -5.56 -43.68
N PHE A 49 -36.05 -4.51 -43.23
CA PHE A 49 -35.79 -3.34 -44.08
C PHE A 49 -34.91 -3.71 -45.29
N THR A 50 -33.88 -4.46 -45.08
CA THR A 50 -32.95 -4.89 -46.15
C THR A 50 -33.64 -5.76 -47.18
N GLU A 51 -34.52 -6.67 -46.74
CA GLU A 51 -35.37 -7.46 -47.65
C GLU A 51 -36.35 -6.59 -48.47
N ALA A 52 -37.01 -5.62 -47.82
CA ALA A 52 -37.92 -4.71 -48.52
C ALA A 52 -37.17 -3.91 -49.61
N LEU A 53 -35.96 -3.44 -49.31
CA LEU A 53 -35.11 -2.72 -50.27
C LEU A 53 -34.64 -3.63 -51.41
N ASN A 54 -34.22 -4.86 -51.13
CA ASN A 54 -33.78 -5.83 -52.13
C ASN A 54 -34.91 -6.25 -53.03
N ASN A 55 -36.09 -6.60 -52.49
CA ASN A 55 -37.28 -6.93 -53.24
C ASN A 55 -37.73 -5.80 -54.22
N ALA A 56 -37.58 -4.54 -53.80
CA ALA A 56 -37.84 -3.38 -54.65
C ALA A 56 -36.83 -3.25 -55.78
N LYS A 57 -35.54 -3.47 -55.50
CA LYS A 57 -34.44 -3.49 -56.51
C LYS A 57 -34.60 -4.59 -57.54
N GLU A 58 -35.10 -5.78 -57.16
CA GLU A 58 -35.38 -6.87 -58.09
C GLU A 58 -36.40 -6.48 -59.16
N ILE A 59 -37.47 -5.70 -58.82
CA ILE A 59 -38.44 -5.17 -59.78
C ILE A 59 -37.79 -4.17 -60.72
N VAL A 60 -36.98 -3.24 -60.21
CA VAL A 60 -36.31 -2.20 -61.03
C VAL A 60 -35.27 -2.78 -61.97
N ASN A 61 -34.56 -3.86 -61.55
CA ASN A 61 -33.54 -4.54 -62.31
C ASN A 61 -34.09 -5.69 -63.20
N GLU A 62 -35.43 -5.70 -63.40
CA GLU A 62 -36.12 -6.65 -64.27
C GLU A 62 -36.02 -8.15 -63.89
N GLN A 63 -35.48 -8.42 -62.68
CA GLN A 63 -35.44 -9.81 -62.16
C GLN A 63 -36.82 -10.35 -61.79
N GLN A 64 -37.70 -9.42 -61.37
CA GLN A 64 -39.11 -9.67 -61.02
C GLN A 64 -40.01 -8.67 -61.77
N ALA A 65 -39.80 -8.55 -63.09
CA ALA A 65 -40.56 -7.57 -63.90
C ALA A 65 -42.09 -7.79 -63.80
N THR A 66 -42.82 -6.71 -63.60
CA THR A 66 -44.29 -6.71 -63.46
C THR A 66 -44.92 -5.48 -64.11
N LEU A 67 -46.15 -5.64 -64.60
CA LEU A 67 -47.01 -4.54 -65.05
C LEU A 67 -48.15 -4.22 -64.02
N ASP A 68 -48.05 -4.84 -62.84
CA ASP A 68 -49.03 -4.57 -61.75
C ASP A 68 -48.56 -3.33 -60.96
N ALA A 69 -49.22 -2.19 -61.23
CA ALA A 69 -48.97 -0.95 -60.58
C ALA A 69 -49.26 -1.01 -59.05
N ASN A 70 -50.22 -1.85 -58.60
CA ASN A 70 -50.47 -2.04 -57.18
C ASN A 70 -49.37 -2.77 -56.47
N LEU A 71 -48.82 -3.84 -57.06
CA LEU A 71 -47.68 -4.57 -56.53
C LEU A 71 -46.43 -3.67 -56.45
N ILE A 72 -46.15 -2.86 -57.49
CA ILE A 72 -45.04 -1.89 -57.48
C ILE A 72 -45.20 -0.88 -56.34
N ASN A 73 -46.36 -0.31 -56.16
CA ASN A 73 -46.65 0.61 -55.05
C ASN A 73 -46.55 -0.05 -53.69
N GLN A 74 -46.99 -1.31 -53.53
CA GLN A 74 -46.82 -2.07 -52.29
C GLN A 74 -45.32 -2.26 -51.93
N LYS A 75 -44.46 -2.54 -52.91
CA LYS A 75 -43.00 -2.66 -52.69
C LYS A 75 -42.39 -1.30 -52.33
N ALA A 76 -42.80 -0.21 -52.97
CA ALA A 76 -42.36 1.13 -52.60
C ALA A 76 -42.80 1.51 -51.17
N GLN A 77 -44.02 1.18 -50.78
CA GLN A 77 -44.53 1.44 -49.43
C GLN A 77 -43.87 0.55 -48.36
N ALA A 78 -43.50 -0.70 -48.73
CA ALA A 78 -42.79 -1.61 -47.81
C ALA A 78 -41.44 -1.02 -47.36
N ILE A 79 -40.68 -0.36 -48.25
CA ILE A 79 -39.43 0.33 -47.86
C ILE A 79 -39.71 1.37 -46.76
N LEU A 80 -40.71 2.22 -46.96
CA LEU A 80 -41.07 3.28 -45.99
C LEU A 80 -41.57 2.71 -44.66
N THR A 81 -42.42 1.67 -44.74
CA THR A 81 -42.99 1.03 -43.55
C THR A 81 -41.87 0.38 -42.69
N THR A 82 -40.97 -0.39 -43.33
CA THR A 82 -39.88 -1.07 -42.65
C THR A 82 -38.80 -0.08 -42.15
N LYS A 83 -38.52 1.00 -42.90
CA LYS A 83 -37.70 2.11 -42.44
C LYS A 83 -38.24 2.75 -41.14
N ASN A 84 -39.55 3.02 -41.14
CA ASN A 84 -40.21 3.63 -39.97
C ASN A 84 -40.26 2.69 -38.75
N ALA A 85 -40.19 1.39 -38.97
CA ALA A 85 -40.11 0.39 -37.91
C ALA A 85 -38.71 0.21 -37.31
N LEU A 86 -37.62 0.77 -37.93
CA LEU A 86 -36.29 0.75 -37.40
C LEU A 86 -36.26 1.53 -36.08
N ASP A 87 -35.65 0.93 -35.05
CA ASP A 87 -35.65 1.43 -33.68
C ASP A 87 -34.25 1.70 -33.13
N GLY A 88 -33.24 1.74 -34.02
CA GLY A 88 -31.83 1.78 -33.60
C GLY A 88 -31.47 2.98 -32.71
N GLU A 89 -32.07 4.16 -32.96
CA GLU A 89 -31.83 5.34 -32.12
C GLU A 89 -32.39 5.13 -30.70
N ASP A 90 -33.55 4.52 -30.55
CA ASP A 90 -34.12 4.20 -29.26
C ASP A 90 -33.31 3.11 -28.52
N GLN A 91 -32.88 2.09 -29.25
CA GLN A 91 -32.02 1.02 -28.72
C GLN A 91 -30.67 1.56 -28.25
N LEU A 92 -30.02 2.45 -29.02
CA LEU A 92 -28.78 3.09 -28.62
C LEU A 92 -28.98 3.97 -27.38
N ARG A 93 -30.05 4.76 -27.34
CA ARG A 93 -30.40 5.59 -26.17
C ARG A 93 -30.57 4.73 -24.91
N ARG A 94 -31.35 3.64 -24.99
CA ARG A 94 -31.54 2.70 -23.87
C ARG A 94 -30.26 2.03 -23.44
N ALA A 95 -29.41 1.64 -24.38
CA ALA A 95 -28.10 1.05 -24.07
C ALA A 95 -27.22 2.03 -23.25
N LYS A 96 -27.18 3.32 -23.66
CA LYS A 96 -26.46 4.37 -22.94
C LYS A 96 -27.04 4.61 -21.54
N GLU A 97 -28.36 4.69 -21.41
CA GLU A 97 -29.04 4.86 -20.12
C GLU A 97 -28.73 3.72 -19.16
N ASN A 98 -28.82 2.48 -19.61
CA ASN A 98 -28.52 1.30 -18.81
C ASN A 98 -27.04 1.26 -18.40
N ALA A 99 -26.12 1.55 -19.32
CA ALA A 99 -24.70 1.61 -19.02
C ALA A 99 -24.39 2.70 -17.99
N ASN A 100 -24.99 3.89 -18.11
CA ASN A 100 -24.82 4.97 -17.14
C ASN A 100 -25.36 4.61 -15.75
N GLN A 101 -26.50 3.90 -15.68
CA GLN A 101 -27.05 3.39 -14.42
C GLN A 101 -26.09 2.39 -13.78
N GLU A 102 -25.51 1.46 -14.57
CA GLU A 102 -24.57 0.48 -14.07
C GLU A 102 -23.27 1.14 -13.58
N ILE A 103 -22.73 2.13 -14.31
CA ILE A 103 -21.56 2.92 -13.89
C ILE A 103 -21.79 3.59 -12.54
N ASN A 104 -23.02 4.06 -12.25
CA ASN A 104 -23.34 4.63 -10.94
C ASN A 104 -23.17 3.65 -9.78
N THR A 105 -23.31 2.35 -10.01
CA THR A 105 -23.14 1.31 -8.98
C THR A 105 -21.69 0.93 -8.72
N LEU A 106 -20.75 1.36 -9.58
CA LEU A 106 -19.32 1.06 -9.47
C LEU A 106 -18.67 1.94 -8.41
N ASN A 107 -18.73 1.50 -7.17
CA ASN A 107 -18.39 2.28 -5.97
C ASN A 107 -16.88 2.41 -5.70
N GLN A 108 -16.03 1.67 -6.41
CA GLN A 108 -14.58 1.78 -6.26
C GLN A 108 -13.99 2.92 -7.07
N LEU A 109 -14.71 3.36 -8.11
CA LEU A 109 -14.34 4.52 -8.91
C LEU A 109 -14.59 5.83 -8.14
N THR A 110 -13.76 6.83 -8.40
CA THR A 110 -14.05 8.20 -7.95
C THR A 110 -15.20 8.81 -8.75
N ASP A 111 -15.82 9.86 -8.21
CA ASP A 111 -16.88 10.59 -8.93
C ASP A 111 -16.36 11.16 -10.26
N ALA A 112 -15.12 11.64 -10.29
CA ALA A 112 -14.49 12.15 -11.50
C ALA A 112 -14.34 11.07 -12.57
N GLN A 113 -13.87 9.87 -12.19
CA GLN A 113 -13.78 8.72 -13.10
C GLN A 113 -15.16 8.33 -13.63
N ARG A 114 -16.17 8.15 -12.75
CA ARG A 114 -17.53 7.82 -13.16
C ARG A 114 -18.10 8.84 -14.16
N ASN A 115 -17.90 10.14 -13.91
CA ASN A 115 -18.41 11.19 -14.79
C ASN A 115 -17.71 11.18 -16.16
N SER A 116 -16.38 11.00 -16.17
CA SER A 116 -15.61 10.89 -17.42
C SER A 116 -16.01 9.66 -18.24
N GLU A 117 -16.19 8.52 -17.59
CA GLU A 117 -16.62 7.27 -18.25
C GLU A 117 -18.04 7.36 -18.81
N LYS A 118 -18.97 8.00 -18.10
CA LYS A 118 -20.31 8.30 -18.63
C LYS A 118 -20.23 9.23 -19.86
N GLY A 119 -19.31 10.18 -19.87
CA GLY A 119 -19.04 11.01 -21.03
C GLY A 119 -18.65 10.17 -22.26
N LEU A 120 -17.75 9.20 -22.07
CA LEU A 120 -17.31 8.27 -23.12
C LEU A 120 -18.47 7.37 -23.60
N VAL A 121 -19.28 6.83 -22.70
CA VAL A 121 -20.50 6.07 -23.04
C VAL A 121 -21.47 6.93 -23.85
N ASN A 122 -21.70 8.17 -23.44
CA ASN A 122 -22.63 9.06 -24.13
C ASN A 122 -22.16 9.47 -25.52
N SER A 123 -20.84 9.52 -25.76
CA SER A 123 -20.24 9.82 -27.08
C SER A 123 -20.24 8.64 -28.03
N SER A 124 -20.50 7.41 -27.57
CA SER A 124 -20.55 6.21 -28.41
C SER A 124 -21.63 6.32 -29.47
N GLN A 125 -21.34 5.82 -30.67
CA GLN A 125 -22.25 5.89 -31.81
C GLN A 125 -23.01 4.58 -32.04
N THR A 126 -22.51 3.49 -31.44
CA THR A 126 -23.13 2.16 -31.58
C THR A 126 -23.34 1.48 -30.24
N ARG A 127 -24.32 0.57 -30.18
CA ARG A 127 -24.59 -0.29 -29.00
C ARG A 127 -23.36 -1.14 -28.64
N THR A 128 -22.58 -1.57 -29.63
CA THR A 128 -21.34 -2.33 -29.43
C THR A 128 -20.26 -1.49 -28.74
N GLU A 129 -20.12 -0.22 -29.15
CA GLU A 129 -19.19 0.70 -28.48
C GLU A 129 -19.60 0.96 -27.03
N VAL A 130 -20.90 1.16 -26.77
CA VAL A 130 -21.44 1.29 -25.40
C VAL A 130 -21.09 0.08 -24.55
N ALA A 131 -21.32 -1.13 -25.06
CA ALA A 131 -21.02 -2.36 -24.33
C ALA A 131 -19.51 -2.53 -24.09
N SER A 132 -18.69 -2.20 -25.09
CA SER A 132 -17.23 -2.24 -24.98
C SER A 132 -16.71 -1.25 -23.92
N GLN A 133 -17.24 -0.03 -23.92
CA GLN A 133 -16.86 0.98 -22.91
C GLN A 133 -17.28 0.56 -21.51
N LEU A 134 -18.52 0.07 -21.34
CA LEU A 134 -18.98 -0.44 -20.05
C LEU A 134 -18.08 -1.59 -19.53
N ALA A 135 -17.65 -2.50 -20.40
CA ALA A 135 -16.75 -3.58 -20.02
C ALA A 135 -15.39 -3.03 -19.50
N LYS A 136 -14.82 -2.02 -20.17
CA LYS A 136 -13.59 -1.34 -19.72
C LYS A 136 -13.77 -0.69 -18.35
N VAL A 137 -14.88 0.00 -18.12
CA VAL A 137 -15.18 0.65 -16.83
C VAL A 137 -15.29 -0.37 -15.70
N LYS A 138 -15.89 -1.53 -15.95
CA LYS A 138 -15.96 -2.62 -14.96
C LYS A 138 -14.57 -3.15 -14.60
N GLU A 139 -13.70 -3.31 -15.57
CA GLU A 139 -12.30 -3.70 -15.31
C GLU A 139 -11.54 -2.60 -14.55
N LEU A 140 -11.76 -1.32 -14.90
CA LEU A 140 -11.20 -0.19 -14.16
C LEU A 140 -11.65 -0.22 -12.68
N ASN A 141 -12.93 -0.48 -12.41
CA ASN A 141 -13.46 -0.60 -11.06
C ASN A 141 -12.77 -1.69 -10.24
N LYS A 142 -12.44 -2.84 -10.86
CA LYS A 142 -11.72 -3.94 -10.17
C LYS A 142 -10.30 -3.54 -9.77
N VAL A 143 -9.56 -2.87 -10.65
CA VAL A 143 -8.20 -2.45 -10.31
C VAL A 143 -8.20 -1.30 -9.31
N MET A 144 -9.22 -0.42 -9.36
CA MET A 144 -9.42 0.61 -8.34
C MET A 144 -9.72 0.02 -6.97
N GLU A 145 -10.45 -1.09 -6.88
CA GLU A 145 -10.65 -1.82 -5.62
C GLU A 145 -9.32 -2.26 -5.02
N GLN A 146 -8.44 -2.86 -5.83
CA GLN A 146 -7.11 -3.28 -5.38
C GLN A 146 -6.27 -2.10 -4.91
N LEU A 147 -6.27 -0.99 -5.67
CA LEU A 147 -5.56 0.23 -5.30
C LEU A 147 -6.10 0.81 -3.98
N ASN A 148 -7.42 0.90 -3.84
CA ASN A 148 -8.08 1.40 -2.63
C ASN A 148 -7.72 0.56 -1.40
N ASN A 149 -7.68 -0.77 -1.52
CA ASN A 149 -7.31 -1.67 -0.45
C ASN A 149 -5.85 -1.44 0.00
N LEU A 150 -4.92 -1.24 -0.93
CA LEU A 150 -3.52 -0.93 -0.61
C LEU A 150 -3.38 0.43 0.08
N ILE A 151 -4.06 1.46 -0.42
CA ILE A 151 -4.06 2.80 0.19
C ILE A 151 -4.67 2.75 1.60
N ASN A 152 -5.81 2.06 1.78
CA ASN A 152 -6.48 1.92 3.07
C ASN A 152 -5.63 1.12 4.08
N GLY A 153 -4.81 0.18 3.62
CA GLY A 153 -3.87 -0.58 4.44
C GLY A 153 -2.65 0.20 4.93
N LYS A 154 -2.43 1.44 4.47
CA LYS A 154 -1.27 2.28 4.80
C LYS A 154 -1.00 2.37 6.30
N ASN A 155 -2.02 2.73 7.09
CA ASN A 155 -1.86 2.92 8.53
C ASN A 155 -1.48 1.63 9.25
N GLN A 156 -2.01 0.50 8.83
CA GLN A 156 -1.63 -0.80 9.38
C GLN A 156 -0.18 -1.12 9.05
N MET A 157 0.25 -0.86 7.82
CA MET A 157 1.63 -1.14 7.38
C MET A 157 2.64 -0.27 8.13
N ILE A 158 2.46 1.04 8.22
CA ILE A 158 3.43 1.95 8.86
C ILE A 158 3.57 1.69 10.37
N ASN A 159 2.57 1.08 11.02
CA ASN A 159 2.60 0.68 12.41
C ASN A 159 3.06 -0.77 12.62
N SER A 160 3.38 -1.50 11.56
CA SER A 160 3.85 -2.88 11.64
C SER A 160 5.34 -2.96 11.97
N SER A 161 5.75 -4.04 12.64
CA SER A 161 7.17 -4.34 12.87
C SER A 161 7.97 -4.41 11.57
N LYS A 162 7.33 -4.91 10.49
CA LYS A 162 7.91 -4.97 9.14
C LYS A 162 8.36 -3.61 8.62
N PHE A 163 7.60 -2.55 8.92
CA PHE A 163 7.91 -1.17 8.51
C PHE A 163 8.77 -0.45 9.54
N ILE A 164 8.40 -0.47 10.83
CA ILE A 164 9.07 0.30 11.89
C ILE A 164 10.56 -0.06 11.99
N ASN A 165 10.88 -1.35 11.84
CA ASN A 165 12.24 -1.86 11.96
C ASN A 165 13.02 -1.86 10.64
N GLU A 166 12.43 -1.30 9.57
CA GLU A 166 13.08 -1.19 8.27
C GLU A 166 14.02 0.02 8.20
N ASP A 167 14.93 0.01 7.22
CA ASP A 167 15.80 1.15 6.96
C ASP A 167 15.01 2.29 6.28
N ALA A 168 15.42 3.53 6.56
CA ALA A 168 14.72 4.74 6.11
C ALA A 168 14.48 4.79 4.60
N ASN A 169 15.38 4.25 3.78
CA ASN A 169 15.24 4.25 2.32
C ASN A 169 14.04 3.41 1.85
N GLN A 170 13.82 2.23 2.43
CA GLN A 170 12.71 1.35 2.11
C GLN A 170 11.39 1.87 2.68
N GLN A 171 11.43 2.45 3.89
CA GLN A 171 10.28 3.15 4.46
C GLN A 171 9.84 4.30 3.54
N GLN A 172 10.79 5.09 3.05
CA GLN A 172 10.53 6.19 2.13
C GLN A 172 10.00 5.69 0.77
N ALA A 173 10.55 4.60 0.23
CA ALA A 173 10.08 3.99 -1.01
C ALA A 173 8.59 3.59 -0.91
N TYR A 174 8.19 2.95 0.21
CA TYR A 174 6.80 2.60 0.45
C TYR A 174 5.90 3.83 0.57
N THR A 175 6.30 4.81 1.38
CA THR A 175 5.49 6.02 1.59
C THR A 175 5.34 6.84 0.31
N ASN A 176 6.37 6.91 -0.54
CA ASN A 176 6.33 7.56 -1.85
C ASN A 176 5.40 6.82 -2.83
N ALA A 177 5.45 5.48 -2.85
CA ALA A 177 4.56 4.68 -3.70
C ALA A 177 3.09 4.91 -3.34
N ILE A 178 2.77 4.92 -2.05
CA ILE A 178 1.42 5.24 -1.56
C ILE A 178 1.02 6.67 -1.92
N ALA A 179 1.88 7.66 -1.70
CA ALA A 179 1.59 9.06 -2.01
C ALA A 179 1.32 9.27 -3.51
N THR A 180 2.08 8.60 -4.39
CA THR A 180 1.86 8.61 -5.83
C THR A 180 0.50 8.02 -6.20
N ALA A 181 0.12 6.89 -5.59
CA ALA A 181 -1.16 6.25 -5.79
C ALA A 181 -2.34 7.12 -5.29
N GLU A 182 -2.19 7.75 -4.13
CA GLU A 182 -3.18 8.71 -3.59
C GLU A 182 -3.35 9.91 -4.53
N ALA A 183 -2.25 10.46 -5.07
CA ALA A 183 -2.28 11.57 -6.02
C ALA A 183 -2.98 11.18 -7.33
N LEU A 184 -2.70 9.98 -7.86
CA LEU A 184 -3.33 9.44 -9.06
C LEU A 184 -4.84 9.25 -8.84
N LYS A 185 -5.26 8.67 -7.72
CA LYS A 185 -6.67 8.50 -7.35
C LYS A 185 -7.40 9.83 -7.19
N ASN A 186 -6.77 10.81 -6.55
CA ASN A 186 -7.43 12.07 -6.16
C ASN A 186 -7.38 13.16 -7.24
N ASN A 187 -6.83 12.88 -8.43
CA ASN A 187 -6.80 13.81 -9.54
C ASN A 187 -8.19 13.98 -10.16
N SER A 188 -8.99 14.89 -9.61
CA SER A 188 -10.36 15.14 -10.08
C SER A 188 -10.41 15.95 -11.38
N GLN A 189 -9.38 16.71 -11.71
CA GLN A 189 -9.33 17.53 -12.92
C GLN A 189 -9.00 16.71 -14.16
N ASN A 190 -8.16 15.70 -14.00
CA ASN A 190 -7.78 14.77 -15.07
C ASN A 190 -7.74 13.34 -14.48
N PRO A 191 -8.92 12.72 -14.27
CA PRO A 191 -8.98 11.42 -13.63
C PRO A 191 -8.30 10.35 -14.49
N GLU A 192 -7.54 9.48 -13.84
CA GLU A 192 -6.90 8.36 -14.54
C GLU A 192 -7.95 7.31 -14.92
N LEU A 193 -8.06 7.04 -16.21
CA LEU A 193 -8.99 6.05 -16.78
C LEU A 193 -8.23 4.87 -17.40
N ASP A 194 -6.91 4.98 -17.58
CA ASP A 194 -6.11 3.87 -18.08
C ASP A 194 -5.82 2.87 -16.96
N LYS A 195 -6.42 1.70 -17.09
CA LYS A 195 -6.20 0.55 -16.21
C LYS A 195 -4.72 0.25 -16.00
N ALA A 196 -3.90 0.35 -17.06
CA ALA A 196 -2.48 0.00 -17.01
C ALA A 196 -1.69 0.92 -16.06
N ASN A 197 -2.02 2.22 -16.02
CA ASN A 197 -1.38 3.17 -15.12
C ASN A 197 -1.72 2.87 -13.65
N ILE A 198 -2.96 2.46 -13.38
CA ILE A 198 -3.39 2.05 -12.04
C ILE A 198 -2.71 0.74 -11.62
N GLU A 199 -2.63 -0.25 -12.51
CA GLU A 199 -1.89 -1.50 -12.28
C GLU A 199 -0.40 -1.24 -12.01
N GLN A 200 0.20 -0.27 -12.68
CA GLN A 200 1.58 0.13 -12.41
C GLN A 200 1.74 0.71 -11.00
N ALA A 201 0.81 1.55 -10.55
CA ALA A 201 0.82 2.07 -9.18
C ALA A 201 0.67 0.95 -8.14
N ILE A 202 -0.22 -0.03 -8.37
CA ILE A 202 -0.38 -1.22 -7.54
C ILE A 202 0.94 -2.01 -7.46
N ASN A 203 1.58 -2.25 -8.61
CA ASN A 203 2.85 -2.99 -8.68
C ASN A 203 3.97 -2.26 -7.93
N ASN A 204 4.03 -0.94 -8.01
CA ASN A 204 5.01 -0.14 -7.28
C ASN A 204 4.82 -0.26 -5.76
N ILE A 205 3.58 -0.20 -5.27
CA ILE A 205 3.27 -0.40 -3.85
C ILE A 205 3.65 -1.81 -3.41
N ASN A 206 3.24 -2.84 -4.15
CA ASN A 206 3.54 -4.23 -3.82
C ASN A 206 5.05 -4.50 -3.81
N SER A 207 5.80 -3.94 -4.76
CA SER A 207 7.26 -4.04 -4.80
C SER A 207 7.89 -3.38 -3.56
N ALA A 208 7.41 -2.21 -3.16
CA ALA A 208 7.88 -1.54 -1.96
C ALA A 208 7.56 -2.35 -0.69
N ILE A 209 6.36 -2.94 -0.58
CA ILE A 209 5.98 -3.84 0.53
C ILE A 209 6.89 -5.07 0.60
N ASN A 210 7.19 -5.68 -0.55
CA ASN A 210 8.03 -6.87 -0.63
C ASN A 210 9.50 -6.59 -0.24
N ASN A 211 9.96 -5.36 -0.42
CA ASN A 211 11.30 -4.93 -0.03
C ASN A 211 11.42 -4.56 1.46
N LEU A 212 10.31 -4.51 2.21
CA LEU A 212 10.34 -4.30 3.66
C LEU A 212 10.73 -5.60 4.37
N ASN A 213 11.82 -5.58 5.13
CA ASN A 213 12.38 -6.71 5.87
C ASN A 213 12.61 -6.39 7.35
N GLY A 214 11.85 -5.42 7.92
CA GLY A 214 12.08 -4.94 9.28
C GLY A 214 12.01 -6.02 10.35
N GLU A 215 11.16 -7.02 10.21
CA GLU A 215 11.08 -8.14 11.16
C GLU A 215 12.39 -8.95 11.21
N ALA A 216 12.95 -9.28 10.04
CA ALA A 216 14.24 -9.97 9.97
C ALA A 216 15.38 -9.11 10.51
N LYS A 217 15.34 -7.80 10.27
CA LYS A 217 16.33 -6.85 10.81
C LYS A 217 16.24 -6.73 12.33
N LEU A 218 15.03 -6.71 12.89
CA LEU A 218 14.83 -6.74 14.34
C LEU A 218 15.38 -8.04 14.94
N THR A 219 15.07 -9.18 14.34
CA THR A 219 15.59 -10.49 14.78
C THR A 219 17.12 -10.49 14.79
N LYS A 220 17.73 -10.04 13.70
CA LYS A 220 19.18 -9.94 13.58
C LYS A 220 19.80 -9.00 14.63
N ALA A 221 19.19 -7.85 14.86
CA ALA A 221 19.65 -6.91 15.89
C ALA A 221 19.61 -7.52 17.29
N LYS A 222 18.55 -8.28 17.62
CA LYS A 222 18.45 -9.01 18.90
C LYS A 222 19.53 -10.07 19.03
N GLU A 223 19.76 -10.89 18.01
CA GLU A 223 20.80 -11.91 18.01
C GLU A 223 22.20 -11.30 18.24
N ASP A 224 22.50 -10.21 17.53
CA ASP A 224 23.79 -9.51 17.66
C ASP A 224 23.96 -8.89 19.05
N ALA A 225 22.90 -8.26 19.58
CA ALA A 225 22.94 -7.68 20.93
C ALA A 225 23.11 -8.75 22.02
N VAL A 226 22.40 -9.88 21.92
CA VAL A 226 22.56 -11.02 22.84
C VAL A 226 23.97 -11.58 22.78
N ALA A 227 24.54 -11.74 21.59
CA ALA A 227 25.94 -12.19 21.44
C ALA A 227 26.93 -11.20 22.10
N SER A 228 26.71 -9.89 21.91
CA SER A 228 27.50 -8.84 22.54
C SER A 228 27.42 -8.89 24.06
N ILE A 229 26.21 -8.95 24.64
CA ILE A 229 25.98 -9.03 26.10
C ILE A 229 26.64 -10.27 26.68
N ASN A 230 26.57 -11.42 26.02
CA ASN A 230 27.18 -12.65 26.47
C ASN A 230 28.72 -12.56 26.53
N SER A 231 29.34 -11.70 25.73
CA SER A 231 30.77 -11.45 25.72
C SER A 231 31.28 -10.48 26.81
N LEU A 232 30.36 -9.72 27.46
CA LEU A 232 30.71 -8.77 28.52
C LEU A 232 31.26 -9.49 29.73
N SER A 233 32.44 -9.10 30.19
CA SER A 233 33.21 -9.82 31.24
C SER A 233 32.91 -9.31 32.65
N GLY A 234 32.42 -8.10 32.81
CA GLY A 234 32.12 -7.50 34.12
C GLY A 234 30.81 -8.01 34.71
N LEU A 235 29.80 -8.29 33.85
CA LEU A 235 28.49 -8.74 34.28
C LEU A 235 28.51 -10.15 34.87
N THR A 236 27.63 -10.40 35.84
CA THR A 236 27.32 -11.78 36.32
C THR A 236 26.46 -12.51 35.29
N ASN A 237 26.37 -13.85 35.39
CA ASN A 237 25.49 -14.66 34.49
C ASN A 237 24.02 -14.27 34.65
N GLU A 238 23.58 -13.95 35.86
CA GLU A 238 22.22 -13.53 36.18
C GLU A 238 21.93 -12.15 35.60
N GLN A 239 22.86 -11.20 35.63
CA GLN A 239 22.73 -9.90 34.95
C GLN A 239 22.64 -10.10 33.45
N LYS A 240 23.54 -10.87 32.82
CA LYS A 240 23.47 -11.19 31.40
C LYS A 240 22.12 -11.81 31.00
N ALA A 241 21.60 -12.74 31.80
CA ALA A 241 20.30 -13.38 31.53
C ALA A 241 19.16 -12.37 31.51
N LYS A 242 19.15 -11.42 32.45
CA LYS A 242 18.13 -10.36 32.50
C LYS A 242 18.26 -9.36 31.37
N GLU A 243 19.48 -8.92 31.02
CA GLU A 243 19.72 -8.02 29.92
C GLU A 243 19.36 -8.67 28.57
N ASN A 244 19.70 -9.96 28.38
CA ASN A 244 19.28 -10.74 27.22
C ASN A 244 17.75 -10.85 27.11
N GLN A 245 17.06 -11.04 28.24
CA GLN A 245 15.59 -11.05 28.24
C GLN A 245 15.05 -9.68 27.82
N ALA A 246 15.58 -8.57 28.36
CA ALA A 246 15.15 -7.22 28.00
C ALA A 246 15.39 -6.90 26.50
N VAL A 247 16.47 -7.41 25.91
CA VAL A 247 16.72 -7.34 24.45
C VAL A 247 15.68 -8.16 23.67
N ASN A 248 15.36 -9.38 24.12
CA ASN A 248 14.39 -10.23 23.44
C ASN A 248 12.97 -9.66 23.50
N ASP A 249 12.61 -8.96 24.56
CA ASP A 249 11.31 -8.31 24.75
C ASP A 249 11.20 -6.99 23.97
N ALA A 250 12.29 -6.44 23.45
CA ALA A 250 12.28 -5.21 22.66
C ALA A 250 11.47 -5.37 21.36
N GLU A 251 10.69 -4.36 21.00
CA GLU A 251 9.83 -4.36 19.81
C GLU A 251 10.43 -3.61 18.63
N THR A 252 11.49 -2.79 18.90
CA THR A 252 12.17 -2.00 17.87
C THR A 252 13.69 -2.15 17.95
N ARG A 253 14.36 -1.95 16.81
CA ARG A 253 15.82 -1.94 16.71
C ARG A 253 16.46 -0.88 17.60
N ASP A 254 15.79 0.28 17.75
CA ASP A 254 16.26 1.35 18.65
C ASP A 254 16.18 0.92 20.13
N GLN A 255 15.12 0.21 20.52
CA GLN A 255 15.02 -0.36 21.87
C GLN A 255 16.14 -1.39 22.11
N VAL A 256 16.40 -2.26 21.14
CA VAL A 256 17.52 -3.23 21.21
C VAL A 256 18.86 -2.51 21.42
N ALA A 257 19.14 -1.49 20.61
CA ALA A 257 20.38 -0.70 20.70
C ALA A 257 20.50 0.01 22.07
N ASN A 258 19.39 0.53 22.60
CA ASN A 258 19.40 1.16 23.92
C ASN A 258 19.69 0.14 25.03
N LYS A 259 19.06 -1.05 24.98
CA LYS A 259 19.31 -2.12 25.96
C LYS A 259 20.75 -2.59 25.92
N LEU A 260 21.33 -2.78 24.74
CA LEU A 260 22.74 -3.14 24.61
C LEU A 260 23.66 -2.08 25.24
N ARG A 261 23.43 -0.80 24.93
CA ARG A 261 24.22 0.31 25.49
C ARG A 261 24.10 0.37 27.02
N ASP A 262 22.92 0.15 27.59
CA ASP A 262 22.70 0.14 29.03
C ASP A 262 23.47 -1.04 29.68
N ALA A 263 23.47 -2.23 29.09
CA ALA A 263 24.23 -3.39 29.53
C ALA A 263 25.76 -3.17 29.44
N GLU A 264 26.25 -2.54 28.37
CA GLU A 264 27.68 -2.18 28.23
C GLU A 264 28.12 -1.17 29.30
N ALA A 265 27.26 -0.18 29.60
CA ALA A 265 27.53 0.81 30.65
C ALA A 265 27.55 0.18 32.04
N LEU A 266 26.67 -0.77 32.32
CA LEU A 266 26.64 -1.55 33.56
C LEU A 266 27.92 -2.43 33.66
N ASP A 267 28.31 -3.07 32.54
CA ASP A 267 29.53 -3.90 32.48
C ASP A 267 30.77 -3.12 32.90
N GLN A 268 30.94 -1.89 32.41
CA GLN A 268 32.06 -1.01 32.79
C GLN A 268 32.11 -0.74 34.30
N SER A 269 30.92 -0.43 34.89
CA SER A 269 30.85 -0.22 36.35
C SER A 269 31.13 -1.49 37.13
N MET A 270 30.63 -2.64 36.67
CA MET A 270 30.90 -3.93 37.29
C MET A 270 32.36 -4.35 37.19
N GLN A 271 33.06 -4.08 36.07
CA GLN A 271 34.52 -4.27 35.95
C GLN A 271 35.27 -3.43 36.98
N THR A 272 34.93 -2.14 37.11
CA THR A 272 35.52 -1.25 38.11
C THR A 272 35.30 -1.76 39.53
N LEU A 273 34.08 -2.23 39.85
CA LEU A 273 33.77 -2.80 41.15
C LEU A 273 34.58 -4.09 41.42
N ARG A 274 34.71 -4.98 40.45
CA ARG A 274 35.58 -6.18 40.55
C ARG A 274 37.03 -5.85 40.83
N ASP A 275 37.54 -4.84 40.15
CA ASP A 275 38.93 -4.40 40.34
C ASP A 275 39.15 -3.87 41.76
N LEU A 276 38.21 -3.08 42.30
CA LEU A 276 38.28 -2.60 43.67
C LEU A 276 38.23 -3.73 44.70
N VAL A 277 37.32 -4.69 44.53
CA VAL A 277 37.18 -5.84 45.42
C VAL A 277 38.41 -6.74 45.33
N ASN A 278 38.92 -7.03 44.14
CA ASN A 278 40.09 -7.87 43.93
C ASN A 278 41.39 -7.24 44.51
N ASN A 279 41.41 -5.88 44.59
CA ASN A 279 42.55 -5.15 45.13
C ASN A 279 42.58 -5.08 46.67
N GLN A 280 41.58 -5.63 47.39
CA GLN A 280 41.46 -5.58 48.85
C GLN A 280 42.75 -6.04 49.56
N ASN A 281 43.30 -7.18 49.20
CA ASN A 281 44.50 -7.74 49.82
C ASN A 281 45.72 -6.81 49.65
N ALA A 282 45.85 -6.16 48.49
CA ALA A 282 46.91 -5.19 48.26
C ALA A 282 46.76 -3.94 49.18
N ILE A 283 45.52 -3.46 49.36
CA ILE A 283 45.22 -2.35 50.27
C ILE A 283 45.52 -2.74 51.74
N HIS A 284 45.13 -3.94 52.17
CA HIS A 284 45.41 -4.46 53.51
C HIS A 284 46.93 -4.50 53.84
N SER A 285 47.75 -4.66 52.81
CA SER A 285 49.24 -4.69 52.95
C SER A 285 49.87 -3.30 53.01
N THR A 286 49.11 -2.21 52.82
CA THR A 286 49.62 -0.84 52.86
C THR A 286 49.74 -0.33 54.26
N SER A 287 50.75 0.60 54.51
CA SER A 287 50.87 1.30 55.76
C SER A 287 49.60 2.09 56.14
N ASN A 288 48.87 2.60 55.16
CA ASN A 288 47.60 3.31 55.36
C ASN A 288 46.55 2.43 56.03
N TYR A 289 46.41 1.18 55.62
CA TYR A 289 45.44 0.24 56.25
C TYR A 289 46.04 -0.32 57.54
N PHE A 290 47.31 -0.81 57.52
CA PHE A 290 47.91 -1.55 58.64
C PHE A 290 47.95 -0.73 59.94
N ASN A 291 48.30 0.55 59.84
CA ASN A 291 48.41 1.45 60.99
C ASN A 291 47.18 2.32 61.25
N GLU A 292 46.04 2.02 60.56
CA GLU A 292 44.78 2.72 60.73
C GLU A 292 44.05 2.24 61.97
N ASP A 293 43.09 3.06 62.43
CA ASP A 293 42.15 2.69 63.52
C ASP A 293 41.16 1.65 63.07
N SER A 294 40.67 0.82 64.00
CA SER A 294 39.75 -0.26 63.71
C SER A 294 38.44 0.20 63.06
N THR A 295 37.97 1.43 63.38
CA THR A 295 36.74 2.00 62.82
C THR A 295 36.86 2.18 61.30
N GLN A 296 37.95 2.82 60.84
CA GLN A 296 38.16 3.07 59.43
C GLN A 296 38.46 1.78 58.66
N LYS A 297 39.23 0.86 59.27
CA LYS A 297 39.44 -0.50 58.72
C LYS A 297 38.14 -1.21 58.47
N ASN A 298 37.25 -1.25 59.48
CA ASN A 298 35.95 -1.88 59.38
C ASN A 298 35.04 -1.18 58.34
N THR A 299 35.10 0.16 58.25
CA THR A 299 34.35 0.91 57.24
C THR A 299 34.75 0.51 55.82
N TYR A 300 36.10 0.39 55.56
CA TYR A 300 36.61 -0.05 54.29
C TYR A 300 36.21 -1.50 53.98
N ASP A 301 36.43 -2.41 54.93
CA ASP A 301 36.11 -3.82 54.75
C ASP A 301 34.61 -4.05 54.52
N ASN A 302 33.76 -3.38 55.26
CA ASN A 302 32.29 -3.46 55.04
C ASN A 302 31.89 -2.92 53.69
N ALA A 303 32.53 -1.85 53.18
CA ALA A 303 32.25 -1.34 51.84
C ALA A 303 32.67 -2.35 50.74
N ILE A 304 33.83 -3.01 50.92
CA ILE A 304 34.29 -4.09 50.01
C ILE A 304 33.34 -5.29 50.08
N ASP A 305 32.96 -5.74 51.30
CA ASP A 305 32.02 -6.87 51.45
C ASP A 305 30.68 -6.59 50.77
N ASN A 306 30.14 -5.39 50.95
CA ASN A 306 28.93 -4.97 50.25
C ASN A 306 29.12 -5.02 48.71
N GLY A 307 30.22 -4.51 48.18
CA GLY A 307 30.56 -4.60 46.76
C GLY A 307 30.68 -6.04 46.26
N SER A 308 31.27 -6.92 47.07
CA SER A 308 31.41 -8.34 46.77
C SER A 308 30.08 -9.05 46.59
N THR A 309 29.02 -8.63 47.30
CA THR A 309 27.70 -9.25 47.18
C THR A 309 27.09 -9.08 45.81
N TYR A 310 27.34 -7.95 45.10
CA TYR A 310 26.90 -7.74 43.72
C TYR A 310 27.65 -8.60 42.72
N ILE A 311 28.90 -8.93 43.01
CA ILE A 311 29.79 -9.75 42.17
C ILE A 311 29.48 -11.24 42.32
N THR A 312 29.17 -11.68 43.52
CA THR A 312 28.92 -13.11 43.85
C THR A 312 27.48 -13.56 43.65
N GLY A 313 26.57 -12.62 43.30
CA GLY A 313 25.17 -12.94 43.06
C GLY A 313 24.34 -13.20 44.33
N GLN A 314 24.81 -12.75 45.51
CA GLN A 314 24.07 -12.88 46.77
C GLN A 314 22.82 -11.98 46.83
N HIS A 315 22.73 -10.98 45.97
CA HIS A 315 21.54 -10.18 45.72
C HIS A 315 20.84 -10.64 44.44
N ASN A 316 19.56 -10.32 44.29
CA ASN A 316 18.94 -10.32 42.97
C ASN A 316 19.84 -9.52 42.01
N PRO A 317 19.95 -9.93 40.72
CA PRO A 317 20.86 -9.24 39.80
C PRO A 317 20.55 -7.75 39.76
N GLU A 318 21.50 -6.94 40.22
CA GLU A 318 21.36 -5.48 40.20
C GLU A 318 21.66 -5.00 38.77
N LEU A 319 20.69 -4.36 38.14
CA LEU A 319 20.76 -3.85 36.77
C LEU A 319 20.89 -2.31 36.74
N ASN A 320 20.68 -1.68 37.88
CA ASN A 320 20.83 -0.23 37.98
C ASN A 320 22.29 0.17 38.14
N LYS A 321 22.87 0.67 37.04
CA LYS A 321 24.24 1.19 37.02
C LYS A 321 24.51 2.18 38.17
N SER A 322 23.53 3.06 38.50
CA SER A 322 23.71 4.05 39.56
C SER A 322 23.96 3.42 40.94
N THR A 323 23.32 2.27 41.26
CA THR A 323 23.57 1.53 42.49
C THR A 323 25.01 1.02 42.56
N ILE A 324 25.51 0.47 41.47
CA ILE A 324 26.89 0.01 41.35
C ILE A 324 27.89 1.19 41.48
N ASP A 325 27.64 2.31 40.79
CA ASP A 325 28.46 3.52 40.86
C ASP A 325 28.51 4.11 42.29
N GLN A 326 27.40 4.07 43.02
CA GLN A 326 27.34 4.49 44.43
C GLN A 326 28.20 3.58 45.31
N THR A 327 28.13 2.27 45.11
CA THR A 327 28.96 1.29 45.80
C THR A 327 30.47 1.53 45.55
N ILE A 328 30.85 1.75 44.28
CA ILE A 328 32.21 2.14 43.87
C ILE A 328 32.67 3.41 44.62
N SER A 329 31.80 4.43 44.69
CA SER A 329 32.06 5.68 45.39
C SER A 329 32.29 5.47 46.89
N GLN A 330 31.46 4.63 47.53
CA GLN A 330 31.57 4.29 48.94
C GLN A 330 32.91 3.59 49.24
N ILE A 331 33.31 2.61 48.43
CA ILE A 331 34.59 1.91 48.55
C ILE A 331 35.76 2.91 48.41
N ASN A 332 35.73 3.78 47.42
CA ASN A 332 36.80 4.76 47.18
C ASN A 332 36.87 5.79 48.34
N THR A 333 35.72 6.24 48.86
CA THR A 333 35.69 7.13 50.02
C THR A 333 36.32 6.45 51.24
N ALA A 334 35.86 5.26 51.59
CA ALA A 334 36.42 4.50 52.72
C ALA A 334 37.89 4.19 52.56
N LYS A 335 38.38 3.88 51.34
CA LYS A 335 39.82 3.70 51.03
C LYS A 335 40.61 5.00 51.26
N ASN A 336 40.09 6.14 50.81
CA ASN A 336 40.76 7.44 50.94
C ASN A 336 40.82 7.91 52.39
N ASP A 337 39.91 7.45 53.27
CA ASP A 337 39.85 7.77 54.68
C ASP A 337 40.90 6.93 55.51
N LEU A 338 41.63 6.04 54.88
CA LEU A 338 42.74 5.29 55.52
C LEU A 338 44.01 6.16 55.61
N HIS A 339 44.34 6.68 56.76
CA HIS A 339 45.51 7.58 57.03
C HIS A 339 46.54 6.97 57.94
N GLY A 340 46.60 5.65 58.02
CA GLY A 340 47.52 4.97 58.98
C GLY A 340 48.97 5.29 58.78
N ALA A 341 49.42 5.60 57.54
CA ALA A 341 50.81 6.03 57.32
C ALA A 341 51.12 7.38 57.99
N GLU A 342 50.21 8.32 57.97
CA GLU A 342 50.28 9.63 58.61
C GLU A 342 50.26 9.48 60.13
N LYS A 343 49.41 8.59 60.65
CA LYS A 343 49.35 8.26 62.09
C LYS A 343 50.61 7.70 62.59
N LEU A 344 51.20 6.74 61.87
CA LEU A 344 52.53 6.20 62.22
C LEU A 344 53.64 7.25 62.25
N GLN A 345 53.64 8.20 61.32
CA GLN A 345 54.63 9.29 61.32
C GLN A 345 54.44 10.22 62.52
N ARG A 346 53.23 10.54 62.86
CA ARG A 346 52.91 11.36 64.04
C ARG A 346 53.37 10.67 65.33
N ASP A 347 53.06 9.38 65.50
CA ASP A 347 53.43 8.60 66.68
C ASP A 347 54.91 8.49 66.83
N LYS A 348 55.69 8.28 65.73
CA LYS A 348 57.13 8.29 65.69
C LYS A 348 57.69 9.66 66.09
N GLY A 349 57.10 10.75 65.63
CA GLY A 349 57.47 12.13 66.02
C GLY A 349 57.28 12.37 67.47
N THR A 350 56.15 11.96 68.07
CA THR A 350 55.84 12.06 69.50
C THR A 350 56.90 11.26 70.33
N ALA A 351 57.12 9.99 69.99
CA ALA A 351 58.11 9.14 70.64
C ALA A 351 59.51 9.71 70.58
N ASN A 352 59.92 10.31 69.46
CA ASN A 352 61.26 10.96 69.36
C ASN A 352 61.36 12.21 70.24
N GLN A 353 60.27 12.94 70.48
CA GLN A 353 60.27 14.08 71.38
C GLN A 353 60.34 13.66 72.85
N GLU A 354 59.75 12.48 73.19
CA GLU A 354 59.84 11.95 74.58
C GLU A 354 61.16 11.35 74.93
N ILE A 355 62.01 10.94 73.99
CA ILE A 355 63.31 10.33 74.22
C ILE A 355 64.50 11.36 74.22
N GLY A 356 64.31 12.54 73.62
CA GLY A 356 65.32 13.63 73.54
C GLY A 356 65.11 14.64 74.65
#